data_a87782e86ac24128cd08db23ac069e84
#
_entry.id   a87782e86ac24128cd08db23ac069e84
#
_cell.length_a   1.000
_cell.length_b   1.000
_cell.length_c   1.000
_cell.angle_alpha   90.00
_cell.angle_beta   90.00
_cell.angle_gamma   90.00
#
_symmetry.space_group_name_H-M   'P 1'
#
loop_
_entity.id
_entity.type
_entity.pdbx_description
1 polymer ?
#
loop_
_entity_poly.entity_id
_entity_poly.type
_entity_poly.pdbx_seq_one_letter_code
_entity_poly.pdbx_strand_id
1 'polypeptide(L)'
;MLIYGNPSYENVQQIKNSILLREWNRLGIFEPLKTMPYPDSAETQQELMQLLKRQQSVDSLRLQYIESVDDHLYEVMSETLGVYGVTADAQTIEQQLELYDPIIAYLKVHYNRPRPFQTAGVYGIPLYPLLKSRTTGAASYPGGHTLLALFFRHLYMESHPELANPLMQFVLDVARTREEGGVHYPSDNLFSMRIYKHLKPWMTAQKKIYTMGLDNLNGY
;
A
#
# COMPACT_ATOMS: atom_id res chain seq x y z
N MET A 1 6.22 -27.09 -0.12
CA MET A 1 4.99 -26.37 0.19
C MET A 1 5.41 -24.95 0.57
N LEU A 2 5.10 -23.95 -0.25
CA LEU A 2 5.39 -22.56 0.08
C LEU A 2 4.51 -22.19 1.29
N ILE A 3 5.14 -21.82 2.39
CA ILE A 3 4.43 -21.36 3.58
C ILE A 3 4.08 -19.88 3.31
N TYR A 4 2.83 -19.65 2.97
CA TYR A 4 2.28 -18.30 2.89
C TYR A 4 2.25 -17.71 4.29
N GLY A 5 2.53 -16.41 4.42
CA GLY A 5 2.48 -15.76 5.72
C GLY A 5 1.09 -15.89 6.32
N ASN A 6 1.00 -16.45 7.51
CA ASN A 6 -0.23 -16.36 8.27
C ASN A 6 -0.44 -14.88 8.67
N PRO A 7 -1.67 -14.35 8.57
CA PRO A 7 -1.95 -13.01 9.09
C PRO A 7 -1.57 -12.97 10.57
N SER A 8 -0.90 -11.91 10.99
CA SER A 8 -0.62 -11.71 12.41
C SER A 8 -1.93 -11.65 13.20
N TYR A 9 -1.88 -11.98 14.49
CA TYR A 9 -3.05 -11.82 15.37
C TYR A 9 -3.60 -10.39 15.33
N GLU A 10 -2.72 -9.39 15.28
CA GLU A 10 -3.09 -7.99 15.18
C GLU A 10 -3.87 -7.68 13.91
N ASN A 11 -3.41 -8.17 12.74
CA ASN A 11 -4.14 -8.01 11.47
C ASN A 11 -5.55 -8.61 11.54
N VAL A 12 -5.69 -9.78 12.16
CA VAL A 12 -7.01 -10.42 12.33
C VAL A 12 -7.91 -9.58 13.24
N GLN A 13 -7.37 -8.98 14.30
CA GLN A 13 -8.16 -8.11 15.18
C GLN A 13 -8.52 -6.79 14.51
N GLN A 14 -7.61 -6.18 13.77
CA GLN A 14 -7.90 -4.98 12.96
C GLN A 14 -9.04 -5.23 11.97
N ILE A 15 -9.01 -6.36 11.25
CA ILE A 15 -10.07 -6.75 10.31
C ILE A 15 -11.42 -6.88 11.05
N LYS A 16 -11.45 -7.59 12.19
CA LYS A 16 -12.67 -7.82 12.96
C LYS A 16 -13.26 -6.54 13.54
N ASN A 17 -12.42 -5.62 13.99
CA ASN A 17 -12.85 -4.42 14.69
C ASN A 17 -13.18 -3.24 13.76
N SER A 18 -12.78 -3.29 12.49
CA SER A 18 -13.00 -2.20 11.54
C SER A 18 -14.49 -2.06 11.18
N ILE A 19 -15.07 -0.93 11.59
CA ILE A 19 -16.44 -0.54 11.20
C ILE A 19 -16.50 -0.26 9.70
N LEU A 20 -15.51 0.48 9.17
CA LEU A 20 -15.42 0.81 7.75
C LEU A 20 -15.40 -0.45 6.87
N LEU A 21 -14.55 -1.42 7.22
CA LEU A 21 -14.45 -2.66 6.46
C LEU A 21 -15.76 -3.45 6.48
N ARG A 22 -16.43 -3.53 7.64
CA ARG A 22 -17.73 -4.21 7.76
C ARG A 22 -18.81 -3.57 6.89
N GLU A 23 -18.91 -2.23 6.93
CA GLU A 23 -19.89 -1.50 6.12
C GLU A 23 -19.63 -1.67 4.63
N TRP A 24 -18.39 -1.51 4.18
CA TRP A 24 -18.03 -1.66 2.78
C TRP A 24 -18.20 -3.09 2.29
N ASN A 25 -17.95 -4.09 3.15
CA ASN A 25 -18.20 -5.49 2.81
C ASN A 25 -19.71 -5.79 2.71
N ARG A 26 -20.52 -5.24 3.62
CA ARG A 26 -21.99 -5.33 3.55
C ARG A 26 -22.56 -4.73 2.29
N LEU A 27 -21.96 -3.67 1.77
CA LEU A 27 -22.33 -3.01 0.50
C LEU A 27 -21.77 -3.73 -0.73
N GLY A 28 -21.04 -4.82 -0.58
CA GLY A 28 -20.46 -5.58 -1.70
C GLY A 28 -19.31 -4.86 -2.42
N ILE A 29 -18.73 -3.80 -1.81
CA ILE A 29 -17.70 -2.97 -2.46
C ILE A 29 -16.45 -3.78 -2.82
N PHE A 30 -16.12 -4.82 -2.04
CA PHE A 30 -14.93 -5.64 -2.27
C PHE A 30 -15.14 -6.78 -3.27
N GLU A 31 -16.36 -7.13 -3.64
CA GLU A 31 -16.62 -8.28 -4.52
C GLU A 31 -15.89 -8.19 -5.87
N PRO A 32 -15.90 -7.04 -6.57
CA PRO A 32 -15.14 -6.91 -7.83
C PRO A 32 -13.62 -7.02 -7.61
N LEU A 33 -13.12 -6.64 -6.44
CA LEU A 33 -11.69 -6.73 -6.13
C LEU A 33 -11.26 -8.18 -5.87
N LYS A 34 -12.11 -9.00 -5.27
CA LYS A 34 -11.83 -10.42 -4.97
C LYS A 34 -11.73 -11.31 -6.22
N THR A 35 -12.31 -10.88 -7.33
CA THR A 35 -12.36 -11.64 -8.59
C THR A 35 -11.31 -11.17 -9.59
N MET A 36 -10.44 -10.22 -9.23
CA MET A 36 -9.38 -9.74 -10.12
C MET A 36 -8.36 -10.85 -10.39
N PRO A 37 -7.86 -10.93 -11.65
CA PRO A 37 -6.93 -11.98 -12.01
C PRO A 37 -5.63 -11.88 -11.19
N TYR A 38 -5.17 -13.01 -10.75
CA TYR A 38 -3.89 -13.21 -10.08
C TYR A 38 -2.83 -13.55 -11.13
N PRO A 39 -1.61 -13.00 -11.09
CA PRO A 39 -0.57 -13.31 -12.05
C PRO A 39 -0.25 -14.81 -12.08
N ASP A 40 -0.16 -15.37 -13.27
CA ASP A 40 0.21 -16.77 -13.48
C ASP A 40 1.71 -17.04 -13.23
N SER A 41 2.14 -18.28 -13.41
CA SER A 41 3.53 -18.67 -13.17
C SER A 41 4.51 -18.05 -14.17
N ALA A 42 4.12 -17.83 -15.41
CA ALA A 42 4.97 -17.22 -16.44
C ALA A 42 5.13 -15.71 -16.17
N GLU A 43 4.05 -15.02 -15.86
CA GLU A 43 4.07 -13.60 -15.46
C GLU A 43 4.90 -13.42 -14.19
N THR A 44 4.72 -14.31 -13.18
CA THR A 44 5.50 -14.27 -11.92
C THR A 44 6.99 -14.43 -12.19
N GLN A 45 7.41 -15.36 -13.06
CA GLN A 45 8.81 -15.54 -13.42
C GLN A 45 9.40 -14.31 -14.11
N GLN A 46 8.66 -13.70 -15.03
CA GLN A 46 9.08 -12.46 -15.70
C GLN A 46 9.25 -11.31 -14.70
N GLU A 47 8.32 -11.15 -13.76
CA GLU A 47 8.41 -10.14 -12.71
C GLU A 47 9.65 -10.35 -11.83
N LEU A 48 9.94 -11.59 -11.41
CA LEU A 48 11.14 -11.92 -10.63
C LEU A 48 12.43 -11.53 -11.36
N MET A 49 12.52 -11.77 -12.67
CA MET A 49 13.67 -11.35 -13.48
C MET A 49 13.78 -9.82 -13.56
N GLN A 50 12.66 -9.10 -13.67
CA GLN A 50 12.64 -7.63 -13.63
C GLN A 50 13.13 -7.11 -12.28
N LEU A 51 12.70 -7.70 -11.18
CA LEU A 51 13.12 -7.32 -9.82
C LEU A 51 14.62 -7.52 -9.65
N LEU A 52 15.15 -8.67 -10.06
CA LEU A 52 16.59 -8.95 -10.01
C LEU A 52 17.40 -7.89 -10.77
N LYS A 53 16.96 -7.51 -11.97
CA LYS A 53 17.60 -6.45 -12.76
C LYS A 53 17.53 -5.09 -12.05
N ARG A 54 16.40 -4.75 -11.41
CA ARG A 54 16.25 -3.48 -10.68
C ARG A 54 17.17 -3.41 -9.46
N GLN A 55 17.32 -4.51 -8.72
CA GLN A 55 18.21 -4.56 -7.56
C GLN A 55 19.67 -4.28 -7.92
N GLN A 56 20.12 -4.71 -9.11
CA GLN A 56 21.49 -4.46 -9.57
C GLN A 56 21.83 -2.98 -9.77
N SER A 57 20.83 -2.11 -9.90
CA SER A 57 20.99 -0.68 -10.09
C SER A 57 20.84 0.13 -8.79
N VAL A 58 20.62 -0.51 -7.66
CA VAL A 58 20.45 0.15 -6.35
C VAL A 58 21.84 0.48 -5.77
N ASP A 59 22.14 1.76 -5.66
CA ASP A 59 23.32 2.26 -4.95
C ASP A 59 23.03 2.49 -3.45
N SER A 60 24.03 2.94 -2.70
CA SER A 60 23.91 3.14 -1.26
C SER A 60 22.93 4.26 -0.88
N LEU A 61 22.82 5.33 -1.66
CA LEU A 61 21.88 6.42 -1.39
C LEU A 61 20.45 5.97 -1.66
N ARG A 62 20.26 5.24 -2.78
CA ARG A 62 18.95 4.65 -3.10
C ARG A 62 18.52 3.62 -2.06
N LEU A 63 19.46 2.81 -1.53
CA LEU A 63 19.16 1.85 -0.48
C LEU A 63 18.71 2.54 0.81
N GLN A 64 19.38 3.60 1.26
CA GLN A 64 18.96 4.38 2.42
C GLN A 64 17.54 4.95 2.25
N TYR A 65 17.21 5.45 1.07
CA TYR A 65 15.85 5.93 0.79
C TYR A 65 14.82 4.79 0.79
N ILE A 66 15.15 3.62 0.23
CA ILE A 66 14.31 2.42 0.29
C ILE A 66 14.04 2.02 1.75
N GLU A 67 15.05 2.04 2.61
CA GLU A 67 14.93 1.77 4.04
C GLU A 67 14.05 2.82 4.74
N SER A 68 14.25 4.11 4.44
CA SER A 68 13.40 5.17 4.99
C SER A 68 11.93 5.00 4.62
N VAL A 69 11.62 4.65 3.37
CA VAL A 69 10.24 4.38 2.94
C VAL A 69 9.66 3.14 3.62
N ASP A 70 10.50 2.13 3.96
CA ASP A 70 10.03 0.92 4.64
C ASP A 70 9.72 1.15 6.12
N ASP A 71 10.60 1.85 6.82
CA ASP A 71 10.55 2.00 8.28
C ASP A 71 9.85 3.29 8.75
N HIS A 72 9.84 4.35 7.89
CA HIS A 72 9.42 5.71 8.23
C HIS A 72 8.53 6.34 7.14
N LEU A 73 7.56 5.58 6.63
CA LEU A 73 6.72 6.02 5.51
C LEU A 73 5.99 7.34 5.79
N TYR A 74 5.49 7.53 7.00
CA TYR A 74 4.70 8.72 7.36
C TYR A 74 5.57 9.96 7.49
N GLU A 75 6.82 9.81 7.97
CA GLU A 75 7.82 10.87 7.99
C GLU A 75 8.19 11.29 6.56
N VAL A 76 8.43 10.33 5.66
CA VAL A 76 8.71 10.60 4.24
C VAL A 76 7.52 11.28 3.56
N MET A 77 6.28 10.93 3.91
CA MET A 77 5.07 11.62 3.45
C MET A 77 5.02 13.07 3.95
N SER A 78 5.31 13.31 5.23
CA SER A 78 5.39 14.64 5.84
C SER A 78 6.44 15.51 5.15
N GLU A 79 7.64 15.00 4.97
CA GLU A 79 8.74 15.67 4.26
C GLU A 79 8.36 16.01 2.81
N THR A 80 7.69 15.08 2.12
CA THR A 80 7.21 15.28 0.76
C THR A 80 6.23 16.46 0.68
N LEU A 81 5.31 16.59 1.62
CA LEU A 81 4.40 17.76 1.70
C LEU A 81 5.17 19.04 1.98
N GLY A 82 6.15 18.99 2.88
CA GLY A 82 7.00 20.14 3.24
C GLY A 82 7.73 20.75 2.06
N VAL A 83 8.17 19.93 1.09
CA VAL A 83 8.78 20.40 -0.17
C VAL A 83 7.85 21.36 -0.95
N TYR A 84 6.54 21.17 -0.81
CA TYR A 84 5.51 21.98 -1.48
C TYR A 84 4.87 23.03 -0.55
N GLY A 85 5.45 23.27 0.63
CA GLY A 85 4.96 24.26 1.59
C GLY A 85 3.69 23.86 2.34
N VAL A 86 3.31 22.59 2.29
CA VAL A 86 2.17 22.04 3.06
C VAL A 86 2.70 21.39 4.33
N THR A 87 2.20 21.84 5.48
CA THR A 87 2.62 21.31 6.78
C THR A 87 1.62 20.27 7.27
N ALA A 88 2.11 19.05 7.45
CA ALA A 88 1.41 17.99 8.18
C ALA A 88 2.47 17.10 8.85
N ASP A 89 2.34 16.87 10.14
CA ASP A 89 3.27 15.96 10.84
C ASP A 89 2.92 14.49 10.57
N ALA A 90 3.93 13.63 10.75
CA ALA A 90 3.83 12.19 10.47
C ALA A 90 2.71 11.52 11.28
N GLN A 91 2.52 11.90 12.54
CA GLN A 91 1.47 11.34 13.41
C GLN A 91 0.07 11.68 12.90
N THR A 92 -0.14 12.90 12.45
CA THR A 92 -1.42 13.31 11.83
C THR A 92 -1.72 12.51 10.58
N ILE A 93 -0.70 12.30 9.71
CA ILE A 93 -0.83 11.50 8.49
C ILE A 93 -1.16 10.05 8.84
N GLU A 94 -0.45 9.46 9.81
CA GLU A 94 -0.68 8.10 10.28
C GLU A 94 -2.12 7.92 10.77
N GLN A 95 -2.59 8.78 11.67
CA GLN A 95 -3.96 8.73 12.20
C GLN A 95 -5.03 8.82 11.10
N GLN A 96 -4.79 9.61 10.05
CA GLN A 96 -5.71 9.71 8.91
C GLN A 96 -5.72 8.44 8.04
N LEU A 97 -4.61 7.71 7.99
CA LEU A 97 -4.46 6.53 7.13
C LEU A 97 -4.75 5.20 7.84
N GLU A 98 -4.62 5.14 9.17
CA GLU A 98 -4.88 3.92 9.98
C GLU A 98 -6.25 3.28 9.70
N LEU A 99 -7.26 4.09 9.38
CA LEU A 99 -8.59 3.59 9.08
C LEU A 99 -8.62 2.68 7.84
N TYR A 100 -7.61 2.75 6.96
CA TYR A 100 -7.50 1.93 5.74
C TYR A 100 -6.66 0.66 5.92
N ASP A 101 -5.89 0.54 7.01
CA ASP A 101 -5.07 -0.65 7.29
C ASP A 101 -5.87 -1.96 7.29
N PRO A 102 -7.08 -2.01 7.89
CA PRO A 102 -7.91 -3.21 7.85
C PRO A 102 -8.31 -3.64 6.43
N ILE A 103 -8.44 -2.69 5.50
CA ILE A 103 -8.75 -2.96 4.09
C ILE A 103 -7.56 -3.66 3.42
N ILE A 104 -6.35 -3.13 3.67
CA ILE A 104 -5.11 -3.71 3.16
C ILE A 104 -4.92 -5.13 3.71
N ALA A 105 -5.09 -5.30 5.03
CA ALA A 105 -4.97 -6.58 5.70
C ALA A 105 -6.00 -7.60 5.17
N TYR A 106 -7.25 -7.19 4.99
CA TYR A 106 -8.32 -8.03 4.46
C TYR A 106 -8.00 -8.58 3.06
N LEU A 107 -7.55 -7.71 2.15
CA LEU A 107 -7.18 -8.12 0.80
C LEU A 107 -5.93 -9.00 0.79
N LYS A 108 -4.94 -8.71 1.64
CA LYS A 108 -3.75 -9.56 1.79
C LYS A 108 -4.11 -10.98 2.26
N VAL A 109 -5.03 -11.10 3.22
CA VAL A 109 -5.53 -12.40 3.71
C VAL A 109 -6.28 -13.14 2.60
N HIS A 110 -7.11 -12.43 1.83
CA HIS A 110 -7.88 -13.03 0.74
C HIS A 110 -6.99 -13.62 -0.35
N TYR A 111 -5.99 -12.86 -0.83
CA TYR A 111 -5.13 -13.28 -1.93
C TYR A 111 -3.97 -14.17 -1.49
N ASN A 112 -3.44 -13.92 -0.31
CA ASN A 112 -2.34 -14.66 0.30
C ASN A 112 -1.16 -14.99 -0.64
N ARG A 113 -0.77 -14.04 -1.51
CA ARG A 113 0.33 -14.20 -2.46
C ARG A 113 1.68 -14.25 -1.73
N PRO A 114 2.56 -15.23 -2.02
CA PRO A 114 3.92 -15.25 -1.47
C PRO A 114 4.75 -14.06 -1.98
N ARG A 115 5.73 -13.65 -1.19
CA ARG A 115 6.67 -12.59 -1.55
C ARG A 115 7.64 -13.02 -2.66
N PRO A 116 8.22 -12.08 -3.43
CA PRO A 116 9.19 -12.41 -4.48
C PRO A 116 10.33 -13.28 -4.00
N PHE A 117 10.96 -12.96 -2.87
CA PHE A 117 12.06 -13.75 -2.32
C PHE A 117 11.67 -15.15 -1.85
N GLN A 118 10.38 -15.40 -1.56
CA GLN A 118 9.86 -16.71 -1.18
C GLN A 118 9.68 -17.63 -2.40
N THR A 119 9.40 -17.04 -3.57
CA THR A 119 9.15 -17.82 -4.81
C THR A 119 10.36 -17.89 -5.73
N ALA A 120 11.28 -16.94 -5.63
CA ALA A 120 12.43 -16.83 -6.54
C ALA A 120 13.25 -18.13 -6.64
N GLY A 121 13.45 -18.83 -5.51
CA GLY A 121 14.16 -20.09 -5.47
C GLY A 121 13.50 -21.22 -6.28
N VAL A 122 12.16 -21.20 -6.41
CA VAL A 122 11.41 -22.17 -7.22
C VAL A 122 11.75 -22.03 -8.71
N TYR A 123 12.07 -20.81 -9.14
CA TYR A 123 12.46 -20.49 -10.52
C TYR A 123 13.98 -20.44 -10.75
N GLY A 124 14.78 -20.80 -9.73
CA GLY A 124 16.24 -20.73 -9.82
C GLY A 124 16.79 -19.30 -9.93
N ILE A 125 16.03 -18.29 -9.48
CA ILE A 125 16.38 -16.86 -9.56
C ILE A 125 17.00 -16.43 -8.21
N PRO A 126 18.24 -15.89 -8.18
CA PRO A 126 18.92 -15.49 -6.94
C PRO A 126 18.46 -14.10 -6.47
N LEU A 127 17.17 -13.96 -6.19
CA LEU A 127 16.56 -12.74 -5.67
C LEU A 127 16.42 -12.82 -4.15
N TYR A 128 16.98 -11.86 -3.45
CA TYR A 128 16.91 -11.72 -2.00
C TYR A 128 16.35 -10.36 -1.63
N PRO A 129 15.63 -10.22 -0.48
CA PRO A 129 15.18 -8.91 -0.04
C PRO A 129 16.40 -8.07 0.37
N LEU A 130 16.46 -6.81 -0.08
CA LEU A 130 17.45 -5.84 0.39
C LEU A 130 17.09 -5.29 1.78
N LEU A 131 15.85 -5.49 2.21
CA LEU A 131 15.26 -4.95 3.44
C LEU A 131 15.04 -6.05 4.47
N LYS A 132 15.25 -5.72 5.75
CA LYS A 132 14.77 -6.49 6.90
C LYS A 132 13.43 -5.94 7.37
N SER A 133 12.47 -5.84 6.47
CA SER A 133 11.16 -5.24 6.74
C SER A 133 10.32 -6.07 7.70
N ARG A 134 9.74 -5.41 8.70
CA ARG A 134 8.76 -6.03 9.63
C ARG A 134 7.49 -6.50 8.91
N THR A 135 7.18 -5.89 7.77
CA THR A 135 5.95 -6.19 7.00
C THR A 135 6.08 -7.40 6.09
N THR A 136 7.29 -7.99 5.95
CA THR A 136 7.53 -9.15 5.06
C THR A 136 6.90 -10.45 5.53
N GLY A 137 6.46 -10.54 6.78
CA GLY A 137 5.67 -11.66 7.31
C GLY A 137 4.23 -11.74 6.77
N ALA A 138 3.72 -10.64 6.19
CA ALA A 138 2.40 -10.61 5.57
C ALA A 138 2.49 -10.90 4.06
N ALA A 139 1.34 -11.32 3.47
CA ALA A 139 1.24 -11.59 2.04
C ALA A 139 1.67 -10.40 1.16
N SER A 140 2.12 -10.71 -0.07
CA SER A 140 2.64 -9.72 -1.00
C SER A 140 1.54 -8.82 -1.60
N TYR A 141 0.40 -9.38 -1.94
CA TYR A 141 -0.64 -8.78 -2.77
C TYR A 141 -1.84 -8.33 -1.93
N PRO A 142 -2.26 -7.05 -1.99
CA PRO A 142 -1.68 -5.90 -2.70
C PRO A 142 -0.42 -5.33 -2.04
N GLY A 143 0.27 -4.39 -2.74
CA GLY A 143 1.36 -3.58 -2.20
C GLY A 143 0.84 -2.56 -1.17
N GLY A 144 1.03 -2.85 0.13
CA GLY A 144 0.46 -2.03 1.21
C GLY A 144 0.98 -0.60 1.20
N HIS A 145 2.29 -0.37 1.15
CA HIS A 145 2.90 0.97 1.09
C HIS A 145 2.40 1.78 -0.12
N THR A 146 2.30 1.13 -1.29
CA THR A 146 1.77 1.78 -2.49
C THR A 146 0.30 2.19 -2.31
N LEU A 147 -0.50 1.35 -1.65
CA LEU A 147 -1.91 1.66 -1.41
C LEU A 147 -2.07 2.77 -0.37
N LEU A 148 -1.26 2.78 0.70
CA LEU A 148 -1.21 3.89 1.66
C LEU A 148 -0.78 5.20 0.99
N ALA A 149 0.23 5.18 0.12
CA ALA A 149 0.65 6.37 -0.62
C ALA A 149 -0.46 6.90 -1.57
N LEU A 150 -1.27 6.01 -2.15
CA LEU A 150 -2.45 6.41 -2.94
C LEU A 150 -3.54 7.04 -2.09
N PHE A 151 -3.79 6.52 -0.88
CA PHE A 151 -4.74 7.11 0.07
C PHE A 151 -4.24 8.45 0.60
N PHE A 152 -2.96 8.56 0.93
CA PHE A 152 -2.31 9.82 1.28
C PHE A 152 -2.50 10.88 0.18
N ARG A 153 -2.17 10.53 -1.07
CA ARG A 153 -2.44 11.40 -2.22
C ARG A 153 -3.91 11.84 -2.29
N HIS A 154 -4.85 10.92 -2.05
CA HIS A 154 -6.28 11.22 -2.07
C HIS A 154 -6.68 12.25 -1.02
N LEU A 155 -6.14 12.14 0.19
CA LEU A 155 -6.45 13.05 1.30
C LEU A 155 -6.02 14.50 1.00
N TYR A 156 -4.83 14.66 0.41
CA TYR A 156 -4.22 15.98 0.24
C TYR A 156 -4.57 16.66 -1.09
N MET A 157 -4.81 15.91 -2.17
CA MET A 157 -5.12 16.51 -3.47
C MET A 157 -6.48 17.20 -3.56
N GLU A 158 -7.38 16.99 -2.60
CA GLU A 158 -8.67 17.70 -2.58
C GLU A 158 -8.53 19.14 -2.10
N SER A 159 -7.71 19.37 -1.08
CA SER A 159 -7.39 20.72 -0.58
C SER A 159 -6.23 21.37 -1.33
N HIS A 160 -5.38 20.59 -1.99
CA HIS A 160 -4.20 21.02 -2.73
C HIS A 160 -4.18 20.35 -4.12
N PRO A 161 -5.07 20.77 -5.06
CA PRO A 161 -5.18 20.15 -6.38
C PRO A 161 -3.88 20.23 -7.19
N GLU A 162 -3.06 21.25 -6.96
CA GLU A 162 -1.73 21.42 -7.55
C GLU A 162 -0.77 20.29 -7.20
N LEU A 163 -0.98 19.60 -6.08
CA LEU A 163 -0.17 18.45 -5.65
C LEU A 163 -0.58 17.13 -6.31
N ALA A 164 -1.63 17.10 -7.13
CA ALA A 164 -2.14 15.85 -7.71
C ALA A 164 -1.07 15.10 -8.52
N ASN A 165 -0.25 15.80 -9.31
CA ASN A 165 0.85 15.20 -10.07
C ASN A 165 2.10 14.93 -9.22
N PRO A 166 2.63 15.90 -8.43
CA PRO A 166 3.73 15.63 -7.51
C PRO A 166 3.50 14.42 -6.62
N LEU A 167 2.36 14.34 -5.95
CA LEU A 167 2.03 13.20 -5.10
C LEU A 167 1.84 11.89 -5.88
N MET A 168 1.47 11.94 -7.18
CA MET A 168 1.47 10.74 -8.01
C MET A 168 2.88 10.25 -8.32
N GLN A 169 3.84 11.15 -8.53
CA GLN A 169 5.25 10.77 -8.69
C GLN A 169 5.78 10.13 -7.40
N PHE A 170 5.44 10.69 -6.24
CA PHE A 170 5.75 10.07 -4.94
C PHE A 170 5.18 8.65 -4.83
N VAL A 171 3.90 8.43 -5.18
CA VAL A 171 3.28 7.09 -5.20
C VAL A 171 4.06 6.11 -6.07
N LEU A 172 4.46 6.54 -7.28
CA LEU A 172 5.23 5.70 -8.21
C LEU A 172 6.63 5.39 -7.66
N ASP A 173 7.25 6.35 -6.97
CA ASP A 173 8.55 6.12 -6.35
C ASP A 173 8.45 5.20 -5.13
N VAL A 174 7.44 5.35 -4.27
CA VAL A 174 7.13 4.38 -3.21
C VAL A 174 6.94 2.96 -3.79
N ALA A 175 6.17 2.80 -4.85
CA ALA A 175 5.99 1.51 -5.51
C ALA A 175 7.33 0.94 -5.99
N ARG A 176 8.16 1.77 -6.58
CA ARG A 176 9.49 1.39 -7.09
C ARG A 176 10.43 0.97 -5.95
N THR A 177 10.43 1.64 -4.80
CA THR A 177 11.24 1.22 -3.64
C THR A 177 10.90 -0.19 -3.18
N ARG A 178 9.61 -0.58 -3.25
CA ARG A 178 9.17 -1.93 -2.84
C ARG A 178 9.62 -3.01 -3.83
N GLU A 179 9.70 -2.67 -5.11
CA GLU A 179 10.20 -3.55 -6.17
C GLU A 179 11.72 -3.68 -6.09
N GLU A 180 12.45 -2.58 -5.96
CA GLU A 180 13.90 -2.53 -5.78
C GLU A 180 14.34 -3.26 -4.50
N GLY A 181 13.57 -3.12 -3.42
CA GLY A 181 13.76 -3.84 -2.16
C GLY A 181 13.51 -5.35 -2.26
N GLY A 182 12.92 -5.84 -3.37
CA GLY A 182 12.62 -7.25 -3.61
C GLY A 182 11.48 -7.81 -2.76
N VAL A 183 10.61 -6.93 -2.22
CA VAL A 183 9.54 -7.32 -1.29
C VAL A 183 8.15 -7.30 -1.92
N HIS A 184 7.98 -6.68 -3.09
CA HIS A 184 6.76 -6.68 -3.88
C HIS A 184 7.03 -6.89 -5.36
N TYR A 185 6.08 -7.53 -6.05
CA TYR A 185 6.06 -7.62 -7.50
C TYR A 185 5.50 -6.34 -8.12
N PRO A 186 5.85 -6.01 -9.38
CA PRO A 186 5.20 -4.92 -10.11
C PRO A 186 3.66 -5.05 -10.15
N SER A 187 3.15 -6.26 -10.32
CA SER A 187 1.70 -6.53 -10.32
C SER A 187 1.02 -6.26 -8.97
N ASP A 188 1.72 -6.38 -7.83
CA ASP A 188 1.18 -6.01 -6.51
C ASP A 188 0.86 -4.51 -6.46
N ASN A 189 1.77 -3.69 -7.01
CA ASN A 189 1.63 -2.24 -7.07
C ASN A 189 0.56 -1.81 -8.07
N LEU A 190 0.50 -2.46 -9.24
CA LEU A 190 -0.56 -2.23 -10.22
C LEU A 190 -1.94 -2.58 -9.65
N PHE A 191 -2.03 -3.64 -8.87
CA PHE A 191 -3.27 -3.99 -8.20
C PHE A 191 -3.66 -2.95 -7.14
N SER A 192 -2.71 -2.42 -6.38
CA SER A 192 -2.96 -1.30 -5.45
C SER A 192 -3.57 -0.09 -6.17
N MET A 193 -3.11 0.25 -7.37
CA MET A 193 -3.69 1.32 -8.19
C MET A 193 -5.13 1.00 -8.63
N ARG A 194 -5.41 -0.27 -8.97
CA ARG A 194 -6.78 -0.72 -9.33
C ARG A 194 -7.71 -0.67 -8.12
N ILE A 195 -7.24 -1.11 -6.94
CA ILE A 195 -7.98 -1.01 -5.68
C ILE A 195 -8.34 0.46 -5.41
N TYR A 196 -7.35 1.35 -5.43
CA TYR A 196 -7.58 2.78 -5.21
C TYR A 196 -8.60 3.36 -6.19
N LYS A 197 -8.46 3.07 -7.49
CA LYS A 197 -9.40 3.54 -8.52
C LYS A 197 -10.83 3.07 -8.21
N HIS A 198 -11.00 1.85 -7.74
CA HIS A 198 -12.29 1.27 -7.36
C HIS A 198 -12.84 1.89 -6.08
N LEU A 199 -12.01 2.10 -5.07
CA LEU A 199 -12.44 2.63 -3.75
C LEU A 199 -12.61 4.15 -3.72
N LYS A 200 -11.97 4.90 -4.62
CA LYS A 200 -11.98 6.36 -4.63
C LYS A 200 -13.38 6.99 -4.51
N PRO A 201 -14.43 6.55 -5.22
CA PRO A 201 -15.78 7.12 -5.07
C PRO A 201 -16.33 6.97 -3.65
N TRP A 202 -16.07 5.85 -2.99
CA TRP A 202 -16.52 5.56 -1.63
C TRP A 202 -15.75 6.35 -0.58
N MET A 203 -14.45 6.54 -0.77
CA MET A 203 -13.61 7.41 0.09
C MET A 203 -14.10 8.86 0.06
N THR A 204 -14.37 9.40 -1.12
CA THR A 204 -14.91 10.76 -1.29
C THR A 204 -16.28 10.91 -0.64
N ALA A 205 -17.17 9.92 -0.79
CA ALA A 205 -18.50 9.94 -0.18
C ALA A 205 -18.42 9.90 1.36
N GLN A 206 -17.52 9.08 1.90
CA GLN A 206 -17.33 8.93 3.35
C GLN A 206 -16.84 10.23 3.99
N LYS A 207 -15.85 10.89 3.40
CA LYS A 207 -15.34 12.17 3.89
C LYS A 207 -16.46 13.21 4.01
N LYS A 208 -17.36 13.28 3.03
CA LYS A 208 -18.53 14.18 3.08
C LYS A 208 -19.45 13.90 4.26
N ILE A 209 -19.67 12.62 4.59
CA ILE A 209 -20.50 12.23 5.75
C ILE A 209 -19.84 12.67 7.06
N TYR A 210 -18.53 12.48 7.22
CA TYR A 210 -17.81 12.92 8.42
C TYR A 210 -17.80 14.45 8.55
N THR A 211 -17.58 15.18 7.48
CA THR A 211 -17.61 16.66 7.50
C THR A 211 -19.00 17.19 7.87
N MET A 212 -20.06 16.65 7.26
CA MET A 212 -21.45 17.02 7.58
C MET A 212 -21.86 16.65 9.02
N GLY A 213 -21.30 15.54 9.56
CA GLY A 213 -21.55 15.12 10.95
C GLY A 213 -20.90 16.06 11.98
N LEU A 214 -19.71 16.57 11.70
CA LEU A 214 -18.99 17.51 12.56
C LEU A 214 -19.64 18.89 12.56
N ASP A 215 -20.13 19.36 11.41
CA ASP A 215 -20.85 20.65 11.31
C ASP A 215 -22.14 20.64 12.11
N ASN A 216 -22.82 19.49 12.23
CA ASN A 216 -24.02 19.32 13.03
C ASN A 216 -23.74 19.21 14.55
N LEU A 217 -22.51 18.88 14.97
CA LEU A 217 -22.13 18.83 16.39
C LEU A 217 -21.65 20.18 16.94
N ASN A 218 -21.21 21.08 16.08
CA ASN A 218 -20.75 22.43 16.45
C ASN A 218 -21.87 23.49 16.41
N GLY A 219 -23.11 23.09 16.15
CA GLY A 219 -24.29 23.94 16.06
C GLY A 219 -25.23 23.92 17.28
N TYR A 220 -24.76 23.39 18.45
CA TYR A 220 -25.50 23.43 19.72
C TYR A 220 -24.70 24.10 20.81
#